data_d0f4a9e9648839936a6c094aede43fd4
#
_entry.id   d0f4a9e9648839936a6c094aede43fd4
#
_cell.length_a   1.000
_cell.length_b   1.000
_cell.length_c   1.000
_cell.angle_alpha   90.00
_cell.angle_beta   90.00
_cell.angle_gamma   90.00
#
_symmetry.space_group_name_H-M   'P 1'
#
loop_
_entity.id
_entity.type
_entity.pdbx_description
1 polymer ?
#
loop_
_entity_poly.entity_id
_entity_poly.type
_entity_poly.pdbx_seq_one_letter_code
_entity_poly.pdbx_strand_id
1 'polypeptide(L)'
;MAYSLNPSSDNCYEGTTCLVNKLGIRDEKRLSEVEAQITFAKAVMLEETPIDDDFGFEHFKKIHDFLLCDLYEWAGQVRTVNISKKRTKFLDAASVESIGTKCFAKVREGYFENLPFDEFVKRIAEFYNDVNYIHPF
;
A
#
# COMPACT_ATOMS: atom_id res chain seq x y z
N MET A 1 -9.78 -7.36 4.94
CA MET A 1 -10.39 -6.31 5.79
C MET A 1 -11.03 -5.28 4.89
N ALA A 2 -12.35 -5.12 4.98
CA ALA A 2 -13.06 -4.21 4.12
C ALA A 2 -12.75 -2.74 4.50
N TYR A 3 -12.16 -2.00 3.59
CA TYR A 3 -12.18 -0.55 3.61
C TYR A 3 -13.57 -0.08 3.19
N SER A 4 -14.10 0.97 3.84
CA SER A 4 -15.32 1.60 3.37
C SER A 4 -15.00 2.39 2.10
N LEU A 5 -15.04 1.70 0.98
CA LEU A 5 -15.16 2.33 -0.33
C LEU A 5 -16.63 2.73 -0.49
N ASN A 6 -16.89 3.91 -1.05
CA ASN A 6 -18.24 4.21 -1.51
C ASN A 6 -18.66 3.12 -2.50
N PRO A 7 -19.86 2.51 -2.35
CA PRO A 7 -20.34 1.48 -3.28
C PRO A 7 -20.47 1.96 -4.73
N SER A 8 -20.26 3.24 -4.99
CA SER A 8 -20.23 3.88 -6.31
C SER A 8 -18.82 4.17 -6.82
N SER A 9 -17.74 3.60 -6.19
CA SER A 9 -16.41 3.79 -6.74
C SER A 9 -16.25 2.92 -8.00
N ASP A 10 -15.70 3.50 -9.06
CA ASP A 10 -15.39 2.82 -10.33
C ASP A 10 -14.44 1.61 -10.16
N ASN A 11 -13.92 1.41 -8.94
CA ASN A 11 -12.99 0.35 -8.58
C ASN A 11 -13.68 -0.93 -8.05
N CYS A 12 -15.00 -0.93 -7.86
CA CYS A 12 -15.75 -2.12 -7.41
C CYS A 12 -16.69 -2.62 -8.51
N TYR A 13 -17.00 -3.92 -8.49
CA TYR A 13 -18.08 -4.44 -9.33
C TYR A 13 -19.41 -3.79 -8.93
N GLU A 14 -20.25 -3.50 -9.92
CA GLU A 14 -21.53 -2.81 -9.72
C GLU A 14 -22.38 -3.49 -8.63
N GLY A 15 -22.84 -2.67 -7.68
CA GLY A 15 -23.67 -3.11 -6.56
C GLY A 15 -22.94 -3.93 -5.48
N THR A 16 -21.61 -3.95 -5.49
CA THR A 16 -20.79 -4.70 -4.51
C THR A 16 -19.69 -3.83 -3.89
N THR A 17 -19.08 -4.35 -2.82
CA THR A 17 -17.82 -3.85 -2.23
C THR A 17 -16.60 -4.62 -2.74
N CYS A 18 -16.78 -5.59 -3.65
CA CYS A 18 -15.71 -6.40 -4.20
C CYS A 18 -14.96 -5.62 -5.27
N LEU A 19 -13.65 -5.47 -5.10
CA LEU A 19 -12.78 -4.79 -6.04
C LEU A 19 -12.75 -5.49 -7.40
N VAL A 20 -12.81 -4.70 -8.47
CA VAL A 20 -12.57 -5.21 -9.83
C VAL A 20 -11.15 -5.74 -9.90
N ASN A 21 -11.00 -6.97 -10.37
CA ASN A 21 -9.72 -7.67 -10.43
C ASN A 21 -9.55 -8.44 -11.74
N LYS A 22 -8.31 -8.70 -12.10
CA LYS A 22 -7.93 -9.39 -13.36
C LYS A 22 -8.43 -10.84 -13.46
N LEU A 23 -8.73 -11.45 -12.31
CA LEU A 23 -9.21 -12.84 -12.24
C LEU A 23 -10.73 -12.95 -12.37
N GLY A 24 -11.46 -11.83 -12.43
CA GLY A 24 -12.91 -11.82 -12.53
C GLY A 24 -13.64 -12.34 -11.28
N ILE A 25 -12.97 -12.38 -10.14
CA ILE A 25 -13.56 -12.85 -8.87
C ILE A 25 -14.50 -11.76 -8.34
N ARG A 26 -15.76 -12.13 -8.11
CA ARG A 26 -16.81 -11.22 -7.63
C ARG A 26 -17.26 -11.48 -6.19
N ASP A 27 -16.71 -12.50 -5.56
CA ASP A 27 -16.91 -12.82 -4.16
C ASP A 27 -15.76 -12.23 -3.34
N GLU A 28 -16.06 -11.31 -2.42
CA GLU A 28 -15.07 -10.55 -1.63
C GLU A 28 -14.22 -11.48 -0.75
N LYS A 29 -14.84 -12.50 -0.15
CA LYS A 29 -14.12 -13.46 0.69
C LYS A 29 -13.15 -14.29 -0.14
N ARG A 30 -13.60 -14.77 -1.30
CA ARG A 30 -12.74 -15.52 -2.22
C ARG A 30 -11.60 -14.67 -2.76
N LEU A 31 -11.87 -13.41 -3.10
CA LEU A 31 -10.84 -12.48 -3.54
C LEU A 31 -9.78 -12.28 -2.46
N SER A 32 -10.20 -12.06 -1.21
CA SER A 32 -9.29 -11.90 -0.08
C SER A 32 -8.41 -13.13 0.17
N GLU A 33 -8.96 -14.33 0.04
CA GLU A 33 -8.19 -15.58 0.15
C GLU A 33 -7.13 -15.72 -0.95
N VAL A 34 -7.50 -15.43 -2.20
CA VAL A 34 -6.59 -15.51 -3.35
C VAL A 34 -5.52 -14.42 -3.27
N GLU A 35 -5.90 -13.20 -2.89
CA GLU A 35 -4.96 -12.09 -2.68
C GLU A 35 -3.92 -12.46 -1.62
N ALA A 36 -4.34 -13.00 -0.48
CA ALA A 36 -3.42 -13.42 0.58
C ALA A 36 -2.42 -14.48 0.11
N GLN A 37 -2.86 -15.45 -0.70
CA GLN A 37 -1.99 -16.49 -1.24
C GLN A 37 -0.96 -15.93 -2.23
N ILE A 38 -1.40 -15.09 -3.17
CA ILE A 38 -0.53 -14.50 -4.19
C ILE A 38 0.48 -13.56 -3.55
N THR A 39 0.04 -12.66 -2.67
CA THR A 39 0.93 -11.69 -2.01
C THR A 39 1.92 -12.36 -1.09
N PHE A 40 1.52 -13.43 -0.39
CA PHE A 40 2.46 -14.23 0.42
C PHE A 40 3.56 -14.87 -0.45
N ALA A 41 3.19 -15.55 -1.53
CA ALA A 41 4.16 -16.16 -2.42
C ALA A 41 5.14 -15.12 -3.01
N LYS A 42 4.61 -13.97 -3.44
CA LYS A 42 5.45 -12.88 -3.97
C LYS A 42 6.32 -12.21 -2.89
N ALA A 43 5.84 -12.11 -1.65
CA ALA A 43 6.65 -11.61 -0.54
C ALA A 43 7.86 -12.52 -0.28
N VAL A 44 7.68 -13.85 -0.31
CA VAL A 44 8.80 -14.81 -0.23
C VAL A 44 9.81 -14.60 -1.38
N MET A 45 9.32 -14.38 -2.59
CA MET A 45 10.21 -14.08 -3.73
C MET A 45 11.00 -12.78 -3.53
N LEU A 46 10.39 -11.75 -2.92
CA LEU A 46 11.10 -10.51 -2.59
C LEU A 46 12.14 -10.67 -1.49
N GLU A 47 11.95 -11.60 -0.55
CA GLU A 47 12.97 -11.94 0.44
C GLU A 47 14.19 -12.60 -0.20
N GLU A 48 13.98 -13.46 -1.20
CA GLU A 48 15.05 -14.14 -1.93
C GLU A 48 15.74 -13.22 -2.95
N THR A 49 14.96 -12.37 -3.61
CA THR A 49 15.45 -11.45 -4.65
C THR A 49 14.80 -10.09 -4.47
N PRO A 50 15.32 -9.24 -3.58
CA PRO A 50 14.81 -7.90 -3.35
C PRO A 50 14.86 -7.03 -4.61
N ILE A 51 13.89 -6.14 -4.75
CA ILE A 51 13.98 -5.06 -5.75
C ILE A 51 15.01 -4.06 -5.24
N ASP A 52 16.13 -3.93 -5.96
CA ASP A 52 17.19 -2.99 -5.61
C ASP A 52 16.82 -1.59 -6.13
N ASP A 53 16.69 -0.64 -5.20
CA ASP A 53 16.38 0.76 -5.48
C ASP A 53 16.75 1.64 -4.25
N ASP A 54 16.37 2.91 -4.25
CA ASP A 54 16.83 3.96 -3.34
C ASP A 54 16.01 4.12 -2.04
N PHE A 55 15.08 3.21 -1.75
CA PHE A 55 14.12 3.29 -0.63
C PHE A 55 13.19 4.52 -0.65
N GLY A 56 13.08 5.18 -1.79
CA GLY A 56 12.15 6.29 -1.99
C GLY A 56 10.70 5.84 -2.20
N PHE A 57 9.83 6.82 -2.42
CA PHE A 57 8.40 6.53 -2.62
C PHE A 57 8.14 5.73 -3.90
N GLU A 58 8.92 5.96 -4.97
CA GLU A 58 8.85 5.16 -6.20
C GLU A 58 9.24 3.69 -5.96
N HIS A 59 10.25 3.43 -5.13
CA HIS A 59 10.61 2.08 -4.74
C HIS A 59 9.45 1.38 -3.99
N PHE A 60 8.80 2.09 -3.09
CA PHE A 60 7.62 1.56 -2.39
C PHE A 60 6.47 1.22 -3.36
N LYS A 61 6.22 2.07 -4.35
CA LYS A 61 5.24 1.79 -5.42
C LYS A 61 5.62 0.57 -6.25
N LYS A 62 6.89 0.37 -6.59
CA LYS A 62 7.37 -0.83 -7.31
C LYS A 62 7.15 -2.12 -6.50
N ILE A 63 7.36 -2.08 -5.19
CA ILE A 63 7.08 -3.23 -4.31
C ILE A 63 5.58 -3.54 -4.31
N HIS A 64 4.73 -2.54 -4.19
CA HIS A 64 3.28 -2.72 -4.26
C HIS A 64 2.83 -3.28 -5.62
N ASP A 65 3.38 -2.74 -6.72
CA ASP A 65 3.12 -3.26 -8.06
C ASP A 65 3.52 -4.75 -8.17
N PHE A 66 4.72 -5.09 -7.76
CA PHE A 66 5.18 -6.48 -7.79
C PHE A 66 4.25 -7.43 -7.03
N LEU A 67 3.78 -7.02 -5.86
CA LEU A 67 2.91 -7.86 -5.03
C LEU A 67 1.50 -8.06 -5.63
N LEU A 68 0.97 -7.07 -6.33
CA LEU A 68 -0.46 -7.00 -6.69
C LEU A 68 -0.76 -6.90 -8.19
N CYS A 69 0.25 -6.80 -9.06
CA CYS A 69 0.05 -6.62 -10.50
C CYS A 69 -0.72 -7.77 -11.17
N ASP A 70 -0.72 -8.97 -10.62
CA ASP A 70 -1.49 -10.10 -11.15
C ASP A 70 -2.99 -10.01 -10.81
N LEU A 71 -3.33 -9.15 -9.84
CA LEU A 71 -4.70 -9.00 -9.36
C LEU A 71 -5.35 -7.71 -9.84
N TYR A 72 -4.61 -6.59 -9.85
CA TYR A 72 -5.19 -5.27 -10.05
C TYR A 72 -4.47 -4.46 -11.11
N GLU A 73 -5.23 -3.77 -11.96
CA GLU A 73 -4.68 -2.85 -12.95
C GLU A 73 -4.04 -1.60 -12.32
N TRP A 74 -4.49 -1.23 -11.15
CA TRP A 74 -3.98 -0.07 -10.41
C TRP A 74 -2.80 -0.38 -9.48
N ALA A 75 -2.28 -1.63 -9.50
CA ALA A 75 -1.11 -1.99 -8.70
C ALA A 75 0.05 -1.00 -8.93
N GLY A 76 0.71 -0.59 -7.86
CA GLY A 76 1.79 0.41 -7.91
C GLY A 76 1.35 1.86 -8.12
N GLN A 77 0.07 2.12 -8.34
CA GLN A 77 -0.47 3.47 -8.52
C GLN A 77 -1.09 3.97 -7.24
N VAL A 78 -0.82 5.21 -6.87
CA VAL A 78 -1.47 5.81 -5.71
C VAL A 78 -2.97 5.98 -5.97
N ARG A 79 -3.74 5.81 -4.92
CA ARG A 79 -5.19 5.95 -4.98
C ARG A 79 -5.62 7.36 -5.38
N THR A 80 -6.70 7.44 -6.11
CA THR A 80 -7.33 8.69 -6.54
C THR A 80 -8.61 9.01 -5.76
N VAL A 81 -8.99 8.12 -4.84
CA VAL A 81 -10.21 8.24 -4.04
C VAL A 81 -9.89 8.35 -2.56
N ASN A 82 -10.72 9.08 -1.83
CA ASN A 82 -10.63 9.15 -0.39
C ASN A 82 -11.16 7.87 0.24
N ILE A 83 -10.43 7.33 1.19
CA ILE A 83 -10.77 6.10 1.89
C ILE A 83 -10.82 6.31 3.39
N SER A 84 -11.59 5.49 4.06
CA SER A 84 -11.68 5.44 5.51
C SER A 84 -11.86 4.00 5.98
N LYS A 85 -11.51 3.74 7.24
CA LYS A 85 -11.72 2.46 7.88
C LYS A 85 -12.34 2.69 9.25
N LYS A 86 -13.58 2.24 9.43
CA LYS A 86 -14.37 2.56 10.63
C LYS A 86 -14.44 4.09 10.83
N ARG A 87 -13.84 4.60 11.92
CA ARG A 87 -13.78 6.03 12.25
C ARG A 87 -12.49 6.72 11.79
N THR A 88 -11.53 5.97 11.28
CA THR A 88 -10.24 6.51 10.82
C THR A 88 -10.37 7.00 9.40
N LYS A 89 -10.13 8.30 9.20
CA LYS A 89 -9.92 8.89 7.87
C LYS A 89 -8.44 8.91 7.57
N PHE A 90 -8.09 8.45 6.38
CA PHE A 90 -6.72 8.52 5.87
C PHE A 90 -6.47 9.86 5.17
N LEU A 91 -5.22 10.11 4.79
CA LEU A 91 -4.84 11.33 4.09
C LEU A 91 -5.71 11.53 2.83
N ASP A 92 -6.02 12.79 2.53
CA ASP A 92 -6.73 13.15 1.29
C ASP A 92 -5.98 12.64 0.06
N ALA A 93 -6.69 12.00 -0.86
CA ALA A 93 -6.12 11.37 -2.05
C ALA A 93 -5.26 12.35 -2.89
N ALA A 94 -5.70 13.60 -3.01
CA ALA A 94 -4.97 14.63 -3.75
C ALA A 94 -3.59 14.97 -3.14
N SER A 95 -3.37 14.65 -1.87
CA SER A 95 -2.11 14.92 -1.15
C SER A 95 -1.19 13.71 -1.05
N VAL A 96 -1.65 12.51 -1.43
CA VAL A 96 -0.89 11.27 -1.25
C VAL A 96 0.47 11.31 -1.95
N GLU A 97 0.52 11.71 -3.20
CA GLU A 97 1.77 11.73 -3.97
C GLU A 97 2.81 12.68 -3.35
N SER A 98 2.40 13.90 -3.03
CA SER A 98 3.33 14.90 -2.48
C SER A 98 3.78 14.59 -1.06
N ILE A 99 2.87 14.15 -0.19
CA ILE A 99 3.19 13.80 1.20
C ILE A 99 3.94 12.48 1.26
N GLY A 100 3.57 11.49 0.44
CA GLY A 100 4.30 10.22 0.30
C GLY A 100 5.75 10.45 -0.09
N THR A 101 5.99 11.23 -1.14
CA THR A 101 7.34 11.58 -1.58
C THR A 101 8.17 12.23 -0.47
N LYS A 102 7.59 13.19 0.27
CA LYS A 102 8.27 13.85 1.40
C LYS A 102 8.55 12.88 2.56
N CYS A 103 7.59 12.02 2.86
CA CYS A 103 7.75 11.02 3.92
C CYS A 103 8.92 10.07 3.64
N PHE A 104 8.98 9.54 2.43
CA PHE A 104 10.05 8.61 2.03
C PHE A 104 11.39 9.30 1.77
N ALA A 105 11.43 10.58 1.47
CA ALA A 105 12.69 11.34 1.36
C ALA A 105 13.53 11.27 2.64
N LYS A 106 12.91 11.18 3.81
CA LYS A 106 13.60 11.01 5.11
C LYS A 106 14.54 9.79 5.10
N VAL A 107 14.12 8.68 4.49
CA VAL A 107 14.92 7.45 4.43
C VAL A 107 16.21 7.68 3.65
N ARG A 108 16.14 8.41 2.54
CA ARG A 108 17.30 8.75 1.70
C ARG A 108 18.23 9.78 2.35
N GLU A 109 17.70 10.59 3.26
CA GLU A 109 18.45 11.61 4.02
C GLU A 109 19.13 11.05 5.29
N GLY A 110 19.18 9.73 5.44
CA GLY A 110 19.86 9.08 6.56
C GLY A 110 19.08 9.08 7.88
N TYR A 111 17.74 9.24 7.82
CA TYR A 111 16.88 9.29 9.02
C TYR A 111 17.03 8.07 9.94
N PHE A 112 17.40 6.91 9.39
CA PHE A 112 17.59 5.66 10.12
C PHE A 112 19.07 5.28 10.34
N GLU A 113 20.01 6.12 9.95
CA GLU A 113 21.43 5.80 10.00
C GLU A 113 22.07 6.19 11.34
N ASN A 114 23.06 5.40 11.76
CA ASN A 114 23.93 5.69 12.92
C ASN A 114 23.17 6.00 14.23
N LEU A 115 22.08 5.28 14.48
CA LEU A 115 21.24 5.47 15.65
C LEU A 115 21.49 4.40 16.72
N PRO A 116 21.36 4.77 18.03
CA PRO A 116 21.13 3.77 19.05
C PRO A 116 19.87 2.95 18.76
N PHE A 117 19.85 1.69 19.20
CA PHE A 117 18.76 0.76 18.89
C PHE A 117 17.39 1.31 19.29
N ASP A 118 17.25 1.87 20.48
CA ASP A 118 15.97 2.41 20.97
C ASP A 118 15.46 3.57 20.10
N GLU A 119 16.36 4.44 19.66
CA GLU A 119 16.02 5.55 18.77
C GLU A 119 15.65 5.05 17.37
N PHE A 120 16.36 4.04 16.86
CA PHE A 120 16.02 3.39 15.60
C PHE A 120 14.61 2.79 15.64
N VAL A 121 14.27 2.04 16.69
CA VAL A 121 12.94 1.44 16.87
C VAL A 121 11.87 2.52 16.92
N LYS A 122 12.10 3.62 17.64
CA LYS A 122 11.16 4.73 17.71
C LYS A 122 10.92 5.35 16.33
N ARG A 123 11.97 5.65 15.58
CA ARG A 123 11.85 6.25 14.24
C ARG A 123 11.17 5.32 13.24
N ILE A 124 11.43 4.03 13.29
CA ILE A 124 10.71 3.03 12.48
C ILE A 124 9.23 3.02 12.80
N ALA A 125 8.86 3.06 14.09
CA ALA A 125 7.47 3.11 14.51
C ALA A 125 6.75 4.39 14.05
N GLU A 126 7.40 5.53 14.15
CA GLU A 126 6.88 6.82 13.67
C GLU A 126 6.70 6.80 12.14
N PHE A 127 7.70 6.34 11.39
CA PHE A 127 7.63 6.22 9.95
C PHE A 127 6.51 5.25 9.50
N TYR A 128 6.40 4.10 10.14
CA TYR A 128 5.33 3.16 9.88
C TYR A 128 3.94 3.79 10.10
N ASN A 129 3.80 4.55 11.19
CA ASN A 129 2.55 5.26 11.48
C ASN A 129 2.23 6.33 10.43
N ASP A 130 3.23 7.08 9.96
CA ASP A 130 3.07 8.06 8.89
C ASP A 130 2.62 7.39 7.58
N VAL A 131 3.28 6.30 7.17
CA VAL A 131 2.91 5.54 5.97
C VAL A 131 1.49 4.96 6.09
N ASN A 132 1.13 4.44 7.27
CA ASN A 132 -0.21 3.93 7.52
C ASN A 132 -1.28 5.03 7.44
N TYR A 133 -0.99 6.26 7.89
CA TYR A 133 -1.89 7.39 7.75
C TYR A 133 -2.03 7.86 6.29
N ILE A 134 -0.92 7.90 5.56
CA ILE A 134 -0.91 8.24 4.12
C ILE A 134 -1.77 7.24 3.35
N HIS A 135 -1.63 5.97 3.66
CA HIS A 135 -2.37 4.85 3.03
C HIS A 135 -2.43 5.01 1.51
N PRO A 136 -1.29 4.85 0.81
CA PRO A 136 -1.15 5.36 -0.56
C PRO A 136 -1.92 4.57 -1.62
N PHE A 137 -2.30 3.35 -1.31
CA PHE A 137 -2.92 2.41 -2.26
C PHE A 137 -4.32 1.99 -1.87
#